data_0fa7f1d57e0786970b82a34ceec3b63b
#
_entry.id   0fa7f1d57e0786970b82a34ceec3b63b
#
_cell.length_a   1.000
_cell.length_b   1.000
_cell.length_c   1.000
_cell.angle_alpha   90.00
_cell.angle_beta   90.00
_cell.angle_gamma   90.00
#
_symmetry.space_group_name_H-M   'P 1'
#
loop_
_entity.id
_entity.type
_entity.pdbx_description
1 polymer ?
#
loop_
_entity_poly.entity_id
_entity_poly.type
_entity_poly.pdbx_seq_one_letter_code
_entity_poly.pdbx_strand_id
1 'polypeptide(L)'
;VPSSMGKGVLVSPTVFGNIMLGPTAQNLEDKTDSGSSEDGMKFLREKGSKIAPELLDEEITAIYAGLRASTEHSDFQIRLHENKYITVGGIRSTGLTASMAIAEHVKELLVNSGLSLGAEKALPAITMPNLGEAFTRPYQDEKAIADKGGYGEIICHCERATRQEVLDALESPLPPTTLGGLGRRTRAGLGRCQGFYCHSELRKLLEKK
;
A
#
# COMPACT_ATOMS: atom_id res chain seq x y z
N VAL A 1 -7.63 -22.20 -0.48
CA VAL A 1 -7.10 -23.44 0.11
C VAL A 1 -5.59 -23.28 0.24
N PRO A 2 -4.99 -23.54 1.42
CA PRO A 2 -3.53 -23.48 1.61
C PRO A 2 -2.79 -24.44 0.66
N SER A 3 -1.59 -24.06 0.27
CA SER A 3 -0.69 -24.87 -0.56
C SER A 3 0.66 -25.01 0.14
N SER A 4 1.54 -25.87 -0.37
CA SER A 4 2.91 -26.00 0.11
C SER A 4 3.72 -24.70 0.04
N MET A 5 3.31 -23.75 -0.82
CA MET A 5 3.94 -22.43 -1.00
C MET A 5 3.29 -21.34 -0.14
N GLY A 6 2.29 -21.64 0.68
CA GLY A 6 1.64 -20.68 1.58
C GLY A 6 0.12 -20.74 1.60
N LYS A 7 -0.52 -19.60 1.86
CA LYS A 7 -1.97 -19.50 2.09
C LYS A 7 -2.86 -19.86 0.89
N GLY A 8 -2.30 -19.95 -0.30
CA GLY A 8 -3.05 -20.19 -1.54
C GLY A 8 -3.67 -18.90 -2.11
N VAL A 9 -4.55 -19.07 -3.11
CA VAL A 9 -5.25 -17.95 -3.74
C VAL A 9 -6.48 -17.58 -2.92
N LEU A 10 -6.70 -16.29 -2.77
CA LEU A 10 -7.82 -15.68 -2.05
C LEU A 10 -8.65 -14.85 -3.02
N VAL A 11 -9.93 -14.75 -2.73
CA VAL A 11 -10.86 -13.76 -3.30
C VAL A 11 -11.23 -12.83 -2.15
N SER A 12 -10.88 -11.56 -2.25
CA SER A 12 -11.06 -10.60 -1.15
C SER A 12 -11.66 -9.30 -1.67
N PRO A 13 -12.71 -8.77 -1.04
CA PRO A 13 -13.17 -7.42 -1.33
C PRO A 13 -12.12 -6.41 -0.88
N THR A 14 -12.04 -5.30 -1.60
CA THR A 14 -11.23 -4.14 -1.21
C THR A 14 -12.13 -3.04 -0.67
N VAL A 15 -11.53 -2.11 0.09
CA VAL A 15 -12.24 -0.91 0.59
C VAL A 15 -12.63 0.06 -0.54
N PHE A 16 -12.25 -0.22 -1.77
CA PHE A 16 -12.52 0.61 -2.95
C PHE A 16 -13.64 0.04 -3.84
N GLY A 17 -14.36 -1.00 -3.37
CA GLY A 17 -15.46 -1.62 -4.11
C GLY A 17 -15.04 -2.63 -5.18
N ASN A 18 -13.72 -2.91 -5.32
CA ASN A 18 -13.22 -3.95 -6.23
C ASN A 18 -13.09 -5.28 -5.49
N ILE A 19 -12.89 -6.35 -6.27
CA ILE A 19 -12.51 -7.67 -5.76
C ILE A 19 -11.08 -7.97 -6.20
N MET A 20 -10.25 -8.40 -5.27
CA MET A 20 -8.88 -8.80 -5.51
C MET A 20 -8.78 -10.32 -5.56
N LEU A 21 -8.23 -10.85 -6.64
CA LEU A 21 -7.89 -12.25 -6.82
C LEU A 21 -6.37 -12.43 -6.74
N GLY A 22 -5.89 -13.19 -5.79
CA GLY A 22 -4.45 -13.41 -5.56
C GLY A 22 -4.14 -13.93 -4.17
N PRO A 23 -2.87 -14.00 -3.80
CA PRO A 23 -1.68 -13.77 -4.63
C PRO A 23 -1.19 -15.04 -5.33
N THR A 24 -0.19 -14.87 -6.20
CA THR A 24 0.74 -15.94 -6.56
C THR A 24 1.93 -15.95 -5.58
N ALA A 25 2.75 -17.01 -5.64
CA ALA A 25 4.03 -17.06 -4.95
C ALA A 25 5.02 -17.84 -5.84
N GLN A 26 6.04 -17.17 -6.31
CA GLN A 26 7.10 -17.73 -7.15
C GLN A 26 8.46 -17.29 -6.61
N ASN A 27 9.43 -18.20 -6.61
CA ASN A 27 10.81 -17.85 -6.32
C ASN A 27 11.46 -17.30 -7.61
N LEU A 28 12.11 -16.17 -7.50
CA LEU A 28 12.77 -15.50 -8.62
C LEU A 28 14.28 -15.43 -8.39
N GLU A 29 15.05 -15.69 -9.43
CA GLU A 29 16.51 -15.48 -9.43
C GLU A 29 16.82 -13.98 -9.49
N ASP A 30 16.14 -13.25 -10.36
CA ASP A 30 16.25 -11.79 -10.42
C ASP A 30 15.51 -11.14 -9.24
N LYS A 31 16.28 -10.53 -8.34
CA LYS A 31 15.77 -9.85 -7.14
C LYS A 31 15.19 -8.46 -7.43
N THR A 32 15.17 -8.04 -8.67
CA THR A 32 14.64 -6.76 -9.13
C THR A 32 13.37 -6.90 -9.98
N ASP A 33 13.06 -8.10 -10.46
CA ASP A 33 11.88 -8.36 -11.28
C ASP A 33 10.59 -8.28 -10.43
N SER A 34 9.81 -7.25 -10.67
CA SER A 34 8.49 -7.04 -10.07
C SER A 34 7.35 -7.17 -11.09
N GLY A 35 7.64 -7.72 -12.27
CA GLY A 35 6.67 -7.92 -13.33
C GLY A 35 5.64 -8.99 -13.02
N SER A 36 4.45 -8.86 -13.59
CA SER A 36 3.45 -9.92 -13.61
C SER A 36 3.76 -10.93 -14.70
N SER A 37 3.78 -12.21 -14.39
CA SER A 37 4.06 -13.28 -15.35
C SER A 37 2.78 -13.87 -15.96
N GLU A 38 2.89 -14.35 -17.19
CA GLU A 38 1.80 -15.07 -17.87
C GLU A 38 1.38 -16.33 -17.09
N ASP A 39 2.35 -17.10 -16.61
CA ASP A 39 2.12 -18.28 -15.80
C ASP A 39 1.41 -17.96 -14.48
N GLY A 40 1.77 -16.84 -13.83
CA GLY A 40 1.09 -16.35 -12.64
C GLY A 40 -0.37 -16.01 -12.92
N MET A 41 -0.66 -15.36 -14.04
CA MET A 41 -2.03 -15.04 -14.45
C MET A 41 -2.82 -16.28 -14.78
N LYS A 42 -2.25 -17.24 -15.51
CA LYS A 42 -2.88 -18.52 -15.80
C LYS A 42 -3.22 -19.29 -14.53
N PHE A 43 -2.29 -19.34 -13.59
CA PHE A 43 -2.51 -19.96 -12.27
C PHE A 43 -3.66 -19.29 -11.52
N LEU A 44 -3.71 -17.95 -11.48
CA LEU A 44 -4.78 -17.22 -10.81
C LEU A 44 -6.16 -17.52 -11.44
N ARG A 45 -6.24 -17.55 -12.77
CA ARG A 45 -7.48 -17.88 -13.48
C ARG A 45 -7.93 -19.31 -13.17
N GLU A 46 -7.02 -20.29 -13.19
CA GLU A 46 -7.32 -21.68 -12.83
C GLU A 46 -7.83 -21.81 -11.39
N LYS A 47 -7.19 -21.12 -10.43
CA LYS A 47 -7.63 -21.18 -9.03
C LYS A 47 -8.89 -20.36 -8.78
N GLY A 48 -9.01 -19.22 -9.43
CA GLY A 48 -10.17 -18.33 -9.36
C GLY A 48 -11.43 -19.00 -9.85
N SER A 49 -11.35 -19.76 -10.95
CA SER A 49 -12.50 -20.50 -11.50
C SER A 49 -13.12 -21.52 -10.54
N LYS A 50 -12.34 -21.99 -9.57
CA LYS A 50 -12.81 -22.95 -8.54
C LYS A 50 -13.42 -22.27 -7.32
N ILE A 51 -13.16 -20.97 -7.12
CA ILE A 51 -13.57 -20.22 -5.93
C ILE A 51 -14.73 -19.29 -6.26
N ALA A 52 -14.60 -18.55 -7.35
CA ALA A 52 -15.56 -17.55 -7.82
C ALA A 52 -15.49 -17.47 -9.35
N PRO A 53 -16.11 -18.43 -10.08
CA PRO A 53 -16.02 -18.48 -11.54
C PRO A 53 -16.56 -17.21 -12.21
N GLU A 54 -17.60 -16.61 -11.67
CA GLU A 54 -18.23 -15.40 -12.20
C GLU A 54 -17.27 -14.19 -12.24
N LEU A 55 -16.28 -14.17 -11.33
CA LEU A 55 -15.28 -13.10 -11.29
C LEU A 55 -14.38 -13.08 -12.53
N LEU A 56 -14.26 -14.20 -13.24
CA LEU A 56 -13.37 -14.28 -14.41
C LEU A 56 -13.97 -13.65 -15.66
N ASP A 57 -15.27 -13.38 -15.66
CA ASP A 57 -15.98 -12.67 -16.74
C ASP A 57 -15.98 -11.16 -16.51
N GLU A 58 -15.56 -10.70 -15.31
CA GLU A 58 -15.51 -9.30 -14.96
C GLU A 58 -14.25 -8.62 -15.51
N GLU A 59 -14.34 -7.29 -15.65
CA GLU A 59 -13.26 -6.47 -16.17
C GLU A 59 -12.09 -6.36 -15.18
N ILE A 60 -10.88 -6.60 -15.66
CA ILE A 60 -9.66 -6.42 -14.88
C ILE A 60 -9.30 -4.93 -14.83
N THR A 61 -9.40 -4.33 -13.66
CA THR A 61 -9.02 -2.93 -13.43
C THR A 61 -7.51 -2.74 -13.40
N ALA A 62 -6.78 -3.64 -12.74
CA ALA A 62 -5.33 -3.57 -12.60
C ALA A 62 -4.71 -4.94 -12.31
N ILE A 63 -3.50 -5.13 -12.81
CA ILE A 63 -2.65 -6.29 -12.50
C ILE A 63 -1.36 -5.74 -11.92
N TYR A 64 -0.88 -6.31 -10.83
CA TYR A 64 0.38 -5.92 -10.22
C TYR A 64 1.06 -7.09 -9.53
N ALA A 65 2.36 -7.03 -9.44
CA ALA A 65 3.18 -7.93 -8.66
C ALA A 65 4.18 -7.15 -7.81
N GLY A 66 4.82 -7.83 -6.89
CA GLY A 66 5.83 -7.21 -6.04
C GLY A 66 6.73 -8.27 -5.43
N LEU A 67 7.94 -7.86 -5.10
CA LEU A 67 8.91 -8.72 -4.46
C LEU A 67 8.60 -8.88 -2.97
N ARG A 68 8.56 -10.11 -2.52
CA ARG A 68 8.46 -10.46 -1.12
C ARG A 68 9.80 -11.00 -0.66
N ALA A 69 10.50 -10.24 0.19
CA ALA A 69 11.75 -10.69 0.77
C ALA A 69 11.51 -11.93 1.64
N SER A 70 12.21 -13.00 1.35
CA SER A 70 12.23 -14.22 2.18
C SER A 70 13.67 -14.62 2.46
N THR A 71 13.86 -15.30 3.57
CA THR A 71 15.12 -15.89 3.97
C THR A 71 14.94 -17.40 4.08
N GLU A 72 16.02 -18.12 4.26
CA GLU A 72 16.04 -19.55 4.56
C GLU A 72 15.38 -19.89 5.91
N HIS A 73 15.19 -18.88 6.78
CA HIS A 73 14.56 -19.04 8.08
C HIS A 73 13.02 -18.95 7.96
N SER A 74 12.34 -19.68 8.82
CA SER A 74 10.87 -19.68 8.87
C SER A 74 10.28 -18.49 9.64
N ASP A 75 11.08 -17.84 10.50
CA ASP A 75 10.65 -16.77 11.40
C ASP A 75 11.42 -15.48 11.18
N PHE A 76 11.01 -14.41 11.84
CA PHE A 76 11.64 -13.10 11.81
C PHE A 76 13.08 -13.17 12.32
N GLN A 77 13.96 -12.43 11.64
CA GLN A 77 15.37 -12.34 11.99
C GLN A 77 15.65 -10.95 12.55
N ILE A 78 15.29 -10.74 13.83
CA ILE A 78 15.53 -9.49 14.55
C ILE A 78 16.70 -9.72 15.50
N ARG A 79 17.83 -9.04 15.25
CA ARG A 79 19.08 -9.28 15.99
C ARG A 79 19.81 -7.99 16.29
N LEU A 80 20.23 -7.83 17.53
CA LEU A 80 21.20 -6.82 17.94
C LEU A 80 22.62 -7.36 17.70
N HIS A 81 23.45 -6.57 17.03
CA HIS A 81 24.87 -6.85 16.79
C HIS A 81 25.77 -6.06 17.77
N GLU A 82 26.99 -6.53 17.99
CA GLU A 82 27.94 -5.96 18.96
C GLU A 82 28.23 -4.46 18.75
N ASN A 83 28.21 -3.99 17.50
CA ASN A 83 28.38 -2.58 17.14
C ASN A 83 27.10 -1.73 17.32
N LYS A 84 26.14 -2.19 18.10
CA LYS A 84 24.83 -1.55 18.34
C LYS A 84 23.98 -1.37 17.08
N TYR A 85 24.22 -2.19 16.06
CA TYR A 85 23.41 -2.27 14.87
C TYR A 85 22.32 -3.33 15.04
N ILE A 86 21.07 -3.02 14.67
CA ILE A 86 19.97 -3.97 14.72
C ILE A 86 19.52 -4.29 13.30
N THR A 87 19.54 -5.57 12.96
CA THR A 87 18.90 -6.06 11.75
C THR A 87 17.44 -6.43 12.04
N VAL A 88 16.54 -6.06 11.13
CA VAL A 88 15.14 -6.43 11.15
C VAL A 88 14.80 -7.04 9.80
N GLY A 89 14.87 -8.35 9.70
CA GLY A 89 14.76 -9.09 8.44
C GLY A 89 13.84 -10.29 8.54
N GLY A 90 13.63 -10.97 7.42
CA GLY A 90 12.82 -12.19 7.33
C GLY A 90 11.32 -12.00 7.56
N ILE A 91 10.82 -10.76 7.52
CA ILE A 91 9.43 -10.44 7.88
C ILE A 91 8.43 -10.93 6.84
N ARG A 92 8.86 -11.08 5.59
CA ARG A 92 8.01 -11.55 4.48
C ARG A 92 6.81 -10.63 4.24
N SER A 93 5.58 -11.15 4.41
CA SER A 93 4.32 -10.44 4.09
C SER A 93 3.56 -9.91 5.32
N THR A 94 4.11 -10.05 6.54
CA THR A 94 3.39 -9.70 7.78
C THR A 94 3.90 -8.41 8.43
N GLY A 95 4.76 -7.65 7.74
CA GLY A 95 5.44 -6.49 8.30
C GLY A 95 4.50 -5.40 8.80
N LEU A 96 3.46 -5.07 8.05
CA LEU A 96 2.51 -4.05 8.46
C LEU A 96 1.78 -4.45 9.75
N THR A 97 1.25 -5.67 9.80
CA THR A 97 0.53 -6.19 10.97
C THR A 97 1.41 -6.30 12.21
N ALA A 98 2.68 -6.72 12.02
CA ALA A 98 3.62 -6.95 13.13
C ALA A 98 4.41 -5.69 13.52
N SER A 99 4.29 -4.58 12.78
CA SER A 99 5.18 -3.41 12.90
C SER A 99 5.25 -2.83 14.31
N MET A 100 4.13 -2.74 15.01
CA MET A 100 4.08 -2.17 16.36
C MET A 100 4.82 -3.07 17.37
N ALA A 101 4.58 -4.37 17.35
CA ALA A 101 5.29 -5.32 18.20
C ALA A 101 6.80 -5.39 17.87
N ILE A 102 7.15 -5.31 16.59
CA ILE A 102 8.57 -5.22 16.18
C ILE A 102 9.22 -3.96 16.73
N ALA A 103 8.54 -2.81 16.68
CA ALA A 103 9.06 -1.55 17.19
C ALA A 103 9.32 -1.62 18.70
N GLU A 104 8.41 -2.21 19.48
CA GLU A 104 8.59 -2.43 20.91
C GLU A 104 9.77 -3.37 21.19
N HIS A 105 9.84 -4.48 20.48
CA HIS A 105 10.96 -5.43 20.62
C HIS A 105 12.32 -4.78 20.29
N VAL A 106 12.40 -4.00 19.23
CA VAL A 106 13.61 -3.24 18.87
C VAL A 106 13.97 -2.23 19.97
N LYS A 107 12.98 -1.52 20.54
CA LYS A 107 13.19 -0.62 21.67
C LYS A 107 13.79 -1.38 22.89
N GLU A 108 13.25 -2.54 23.22
CA GLU A 108 13.79 -3.38 24.31
C GLU A 108 15.24 -3.81 24.05
N LEU A 109 15.57 -4.24 22.84
CA LEU A 109 16.93 -4.60 22.45
C LEU A 109 17.89 -3.42 22.62
N LEU A 110 17.48 -2.20 22.26
CA LEU A 110 18.27 -0.99 22.41
C LEU A 110 18.49 -0.64 23.88
N VAL A 111 17.45 -0.69 24.70
CA VAL A 111 17.58 -0.47 26.16
C VAL A 111 18.52 -1.47 26.80
N ASN A 112 18.35 -2.76 26.48
CA ASN A 112 19.20 -3.83 26.99
C ASN A 112 20.65 -3.70 26.52
N SER A 113 20.91 -3.02 25.41
CA SER A 113 22.27 -2.69 24.95
C SER A 113 22.89 -1.46 25.62
N GLY A 114 22.19 -0.86 26.58
CA GLY A 114 22.66 0.31 27.33
C GLY A 114 22.26 1.66 26.76
N LEU A 115 21.27 1.69 25.81
CA LEU A 115 20.74 2.97 25.36
C LEU A 115 19.82 3.57 26.43
N SER A 116 20.18 4.77 26.91
CA SER A 116 19.29 5.56 27.77
C SER A 116 18.22 6.23 26.94
N LEU A 117 16.96 5.92 27.20
CA LEU A 117 15.83 6.62 26.60
C LEU A 117 15.61 7.95 27.32
N GLY A 118 15.36 9.01 26.55
CA GLY A 118 14.91 10.30 27.09
C GLY A 118 13.48 10.22 27.62
N ALA A 119 13.00 11.34 28.18
CA ALA A 119 11.60 11.44 28.59
C ALA A 119 10.64 11.17 27.43
N GLU A 120 9.57 10.47 27.70
CA GLU A 120 8.51 10.22 26.74
C GLU A 120 7.91 11.56 26.26
N LYS A 121 7.84 11.73 24.95
CA LYS A 121 7.22 12.91 24.33
C LYS A 121 5.84 12.54 23.83
N ALA A 122 4.83 13.23 24.31
CA ALA A 122 3.50 13.16 23.70
C ALA A 122 3.58 13.72 22.27
N LEU A 123 3.42 12.86 21.29
CA LEU A 123 3.31 13.29 19.90
C LEU A 123 1.84 13.51 19.55
N PRO A 124 1.51 14.52 18.73
CA PRO A 124 0.15 14.69 18.26
C PRO A 124 -0.28 13.43 17.49
N ALA A 125 -1.52 13.02 17.67
CA ALA A 125 -2.08 11.93 16.90
C ALA A 125 -2.07 12.27 15.41
N ILE A 126 -1.43 11.42 14.61
CA ILE A 126 -1.43 11.56 13.16
C ILE A 126 -2.70 10.89 12.65
N THR A 127 -3.60 11.68 12.06
CA THR A 127 -4.78 11.17 11.37
C THR A 127 -4.49 11.06 9.88
N MET A 128 -4.76 9.88 9.31
CA MET A 128 -4.73 9.69 7.87
C MET A 128 -6.14 9.87 7.31
N PRO A 129 -6.31 10.54 6.16
CA PRO A 129 -7.61 10.61 5.53
C PRO A 129 -8.08 9.22 5.09
N ASN A 130 -9.38 8.98 5.14
CA ASN A 130 -9.97 7.75 4.64
C ASN A 130 -9.96 7.74 3.11
N LEU A 131 -9.46 6.67 2.52
CA LEU A 131 -9.33 6.51 1.06
C LEU A 131 -10.37 5.52 0.48
N GLY A 132 -11.20 4.91 1.31
CA GLY A 132 -12.16 3.89 0.87
C GLY A 132 -13.55 4.43 0.59
N GLU A 133 -14.41 3.58 0.05
CA GLU A 133 -15.83 3.87 -0.19
C GLU A 133 -16.71 3.64 1.07
N ALA A 134 -16.13 3.21 2.17
CA ALA A 134 -16.85 3.01 3.44
C ALA A 134 -17.23 4.32 4.14
N PHE A 135 -16.72 5.45 3.69
CA PHE A 135 -16.92 6.78 4.25
C PHE A 135 -17.36 7.75 3.16
N THR A 136 -18.03 8.84 3.57
CA THR A 136 -18.34 9.93 2.64
C THR A 136 -17.05 10.46 2.02
N ARG A 137 -16.99 10.43 0.69
CA ARG A 137 -15.82 10.93 -0.04
C ARG A 137 -15.81 12.47 -0.03
N PRO A 138 -14.62 13.10 -0.01
CA PRO A 138 -14.54 14.57 0.04
C PRO A 138 -15.35 15.30 -1.04
N TYR A 139 -15.44 14.77 -2.24
CA TYR A 139 -16.24 15.35 -3.33
C TYR A 139 -17.77 15.25 -3.12
N GLN A 140 -18.22 14.49 -2.13
CA GLN A 140 -19.63 14.34 -1.74
C GLN A 140 -19.97 15.10 -0.45
N ASP A 141 -18.95 15.69 0.19
CA ASP A 141 -19.11 16.43 1.45
C ASP A 141 -19.25 17.92 1.16
N GLU A 142 -20.49 18.42 1.17
CA GLU A 142 -20.80 19.82 0.90
C GLU A 142 -20.08 20.77 1.88
N LYS A 143 -19.90 20.36 3.14
CA LYS A 143 -19.21 21.16 4.14
C LYS A 143 -17.71 21.25 3.83
N ALA A 144 -17.08 20.13 3.49
CA ALA A 144 -15.68 20.12 3.08
C ALA A 144 -15.46 20.97 1.81
N ILE A 145 -16.36 20.89 0.83
CA ILE A 145 -16.32 21.71 -0.39
C ILE A 145 -16.49 23.19 -0.09
N ALA A 146 -17.41 23.55 0.83
CA ALA A 146 -17.60 24.94 1.25
C ALA A 146 -16.39 25.51 1.99
N ASP A 147 -15.70 24.69 2.79
CA ASP A 147 -14.46 25.07 3.50
C ASP A 147 -13.28 25.22 2.55
N LYS A 148 -13.08 24.24 1.67
CA LYS A 148 -12.01 24.23 0.66
C LYS A 148 -12.56 23.79 -0.70
N GLY A 149 -12.81 24.74 -1.60
CA GLY A 149 -13.42 24.50 -2.91
C GLY A 149 -12.75 23.41 -3.76
N GLY A 150 -11.45 23.18 -3.56
CA GLY A 150 -10.69 22.13 -4.25
C GLY A 150 -11.19 20.69 -3.99
N TYR A 151 -11.99 20.46 -2.94
CA TYR A 151 -12.66 19.17 -2.75
C TYR A 151 -13.81 18.94 -3.75
N GLY A 152 -14.36 20.02 -4.36
CA GLY A 152 -15.32 19.92 -5.44
C GLY A 152 -14.70 19.70 -6.84
N GLU A 153 -13.36 19.81 -6.96
CA GLU A 153 -12.65 19.68 -8.23
C GLU A 153 -12.06 18.27 -8.38
N ILE A 154 -12.71 17.40 -9.16
CA ILE A 154 -12.18 16.04 -9.42
C ILE A 154 -11.06 16.11 -10.44
N ILE A 155 -9.85 15.67 -10.07
CA ILE A 155 -8.71 15.51 -10.98
C ILE A 155 -8.65 14.09 -11.56
N CYS A 156 -8.85 13.07 -10.74
CA CYS A 156 -8.83 11.68 -11.18
C CYS A 156 -10.25 11.13 -11.25
N HIS A 157 -10.84 11.08 -12.45
CA HIS A 157 -12.21 10.62 -12.64
C HIS A 157 -12.41 9.13 -12.34
N CYS A 158 -11.39 8.28 -12.57
CA CYS A 158 -11.48 6.85 -12.27
C CYS A 158 -11.59 6.57 -10.76
N GLU A 159 -10.78 7.27 -9.95
CA GLU A 159 -10.70 7.08 -8.51
C GLU A 159 -11.41 8.21 -7.73
N ARG A 160 -12.00 9.19 -8.45
CA ARG A 160 -12.69 10.35 -7.88
C ARG A 160 -11.84 11.13 -6.85
N ALA A 161 -10.52 11.15 -7.08
CA ALA A 161 -9.63 11.95 -6.24
C ALA A 161 -9.71 13.42 -6.64
N THR A 162 -9.85 14.27 -5.64
CA THR A 162 -10.04 15.72 -5.82
C THR A 162 -8.71 16.48 -5.81
N ARG A 163 -8.74 17.71 -6.29
CA ARG A 163 -7.59 18.63 -6.26
C ARG A 163 -7.13 18.86 -4.81
N GLN A 164 -8.06 19.03 -3.88
CA GLN A 164 -7.69 19.30 -2.49
C GLN A 164 -7.04 18.10 -1.83
N GLU A 165 -7.51 16.87 -2.06
CA GLU A 165 -6.83 15.66 -1.56
C GLU A 165 -5.38 15.58 -2.05
N VAL A 166 -5.13 15.97 -3.30
CA VAL A 166 -3.78 16.04 -3.86
C VAL A 166 -2.93 17.11 -3.15
N LEU A 167 -3.47 18.31 -2.95
CA LEU A 167 -2.77 19.39 -2.24
C LEU A 167 -2.48 19.02 -0.79
N ASP A 168 -3.46 18.49 -0.07
CA ASP A 168 -3.28 18.04 1.32
C ASP A 168 -2.20 16.95 1.44
N ALA A 169 -2.13 16.03 0.47
CA ALA A 169 -1.05 15.04 0.42
C ALA A 169 0.32 15.69 0.20
N LEU A 170 0.40 16.71 -0.64
CA LEU A 170 1.63 17.47 -0.90
C LEU A 170 2.05 18.32 0.31
N GLU A 171 1.12 18.77 1.13
CA GLU A 171 1.37 19.56 2.36
C GLU A 171 1.57 18.68 3.61
N SER A 172 1.44 17.37 3.47
CA SER A 172 1.60 16.45 4.60
C SER A 172 3.03 16.47 5.18
N PRO A 173 3.25 16.04 6.44
CA PRO A 173 4.58 15.99 7.06
C PRO A 173 5.63 15.18 6.28
N LEU A 174 5.19 14.21 5.48
CA LEU A 174 6.02 13.42 4.57
C LEU A 174 5.44 13.52 3.16
N PRO A 175 5.64 14.63 2.45
CA PRO A 175 5.02 14.84 1.16
C PRO A 175 5.55 13.88 0.09
N PRO A 176 4.72 13.42 -0.82
CA PRO A 176 5.18 12.63 -1.96
C PRO A 176 5.98 13.51 -2.93
N THR A 177 7.04 12.94 -3.50
CA THR A 177 7.91 13.60 -4.48
C THR A 177 7.78 13.01 -5.88
N THR A 178 6.96 11.99 -6.05
CA THR A 178 6.75 11.30 -7.32
C THR A 178 5.27 11.06 -7.59
N LEU A 179 4.88 10.87 -8.86
CA LEU A 179 3.51 10.50 -9.22
C LEU A 179 3.06 9.20 -8.55
N GLY A 180 3.93 8.20 -8.49
CA GLY A 180 3.64 6.95 -7.79
C GLY A 180 3.45 7.14 -6.28
N GLY A 181 4.25 8.02 -5.65
CA GLY A 181 4.08 8.40 -4.25
C GLY A 181 2.76 9.09 -3.99
N LEU A 182 2.37 10.01 -4.88
CA LEU A 182 1.11 10.72 -4.82
C LEU A 182 -0.08 9.77 -5.00
N GLY A 183 0.00 8.86 -5.97
CA GLY A 183 -1.03 7.84 -6.20
C GLY A 183 -1.25 6.94 -4.98
N ARG A 184 -0.19 6.50 -4.30
CA ARG A 184 -0.31 5.71 -3.07
C ARG A 184 -1.01 6.45 -1.92
N ARG A 185 -1.02 7.78 -1.92
CA ARG A 185 -1.67 8.59 -0.89
C ARG A 185 -3.10 9.01 -1.23
N THR A 186 -3.39 9.19 -2.51
CA THR A 186 -4.67 9.77 -2.97
C THR A 186 -5.46 8.84 -3.87
N ARG A 187 -4.88 7.74 -4.31
CA ARG A 187 -5.37 6.87 -5.37
C ARG A 187 -5.35 7.50 -6.77
N ALA A 188 -5.04 8.78 -6.92
CA ALA A 188 -4.98 9.43 -8.21
C ALA A 188 -3.97 8.73 -9.14
N GLY A 189 -4.41 8.38 -10.34
CA GLY A 189 -3.61 7.66 -11.33
C GLY A 189 -3.62 6.13 -11.21
N LEU A 190 -4.26 5.55 -10.20
CA LEU A 190 -4.29 4.09 -9.96
C LEU A 190 -5.55 3.40 -10.51
N GLY A 191 -6.52 4.14 -11.03
CA GLY A 191 -7.73 3.57 -11.61
C GLY A 191 -7.50 3.01 -13.01
N ARG A 192 -8.56 2.50 -13.64
CA ARG A 192 -8.51 1.74 -14.90
C ARG A 192 -7.78 2.43 -16.06
N CYS A 193 -7.74 3.77 -16.12
CA CYS A 193 -7.00 4.51 -17.15
C CYS A 193 -5.51 4.65 -16.86
N GLN A 194 -5.03 4.18 -15.70
CA GLN A 194 -3.62 4.21 -15.26
C GLN A 194 -2.98 5.60 -15.42
N GLY A 195 -3.74 6.64 -15.09
CA GLY A 195 -3.28 8.02 -15.11
C GLY A 195 -3.35 8.73 -16.46
N PHE A 196 -3.88 8.08 -17.51
CA PHE A 196 -3.96 8.67 -18.85
C PHE A 196 -4.55 10.08 -18.84
N TYR A 197 -5.61 10.31 -18.08
CA TYR A 197 -6.28 11.62 -18.02
C TYR A 197 -5.67 12.56 -16.97
N CYS A 198 -5.21 12.04 -15.82
CA CYS A 198 -4.87 12.89 -14.68
C CYS A 198 -3.37 13.15 -14.50
N HIS A 199 -2.44 12.35 -15.05
CA HIS A 199 -1.01 12.49 -14.81
C HIS A 199 -0.46 13.85 -15.22
N SER A 200 -0.98 14.48 -16.27
CA SER A 200 -0.53 15.82 -16.67
C SER A 200 -0.79 16.86 -15.58
N GLU A 201 -1.99 16.85 -15.00
CA GLU A 201 -2.35 17.79 -13.94
C GLU A 201 -1.61 17.46 -12.62
N LEU A 202 -1.52 16.18 -12.27
CA LEU A 202 -0.77 15.74 -11.08
C LEU A 202 0.71 16.14 -11.14
N ARG A 203 1.34 16.07 -12.33
CA ARG A 203 2.72 16.50 -12.53
C ARG A 203 2.87 18.00 -12.31
N LYS A 204 1.96 18.82 -12.87
CA LYS A 204 1.98 20.28 -12.65
C LYS A 204 1.87 20.67 -11.17
N LEU A 205 1.07 19.91 -10.40
CA LEU A 205 0.93 20.14 -8.96
C LEU A 205 2.21 19.74 -8.19
N LEU A 206 2.87 18.65 -8.58
CA LEU A 206 4.15 18.23 -8.03
C LEU A 206 5.28 19.23 -8.31
N GLU A 207 5.33 19.79 -9.52
CA GLU A 207 6.39 20.71 -9.96
C GLU A 207 6.26 22.13 -9.34
N LYS A 208 5.07 22.51 -8.89
CA LYS A 208 4.82 23.81 -8.25
C LYS A 208 5.31 23.89 -6.81
N LYS A 209 5.77 22.78 -6.24
CA LYS A 209 6.27 22.67 -4.90
C LYS A 209 7.80 22.57 -4.89
#